data_404f080c9a8104cc6955033db27a9cfa
#
_entry.id   404f080c9a8104cc6955033db27a9cfa
#
_cell.length_a   1.000
_cell.length_b   1.000
_cell.length_c   1.000
_cell.angle_alpha   90.00
_cell.angle_beta   90.00
_cell.angle_gamma   90.00
#
_symmetry.space_group_name_H-M   'P 1'
#
loop_
_entity.id
_entity.type
_entity.pdbx_description
1 polymer ?
#
loop_
_entity_poly.entity_id
_entity_poly.type
_entity_poly.pdbx_seq_one_letter_code
_entity_poly.pdbx_strand_id
1 'polypeptide(L)'
;MKQYRVAILGASGAVGQEMMKILAERSFPVGELHLLASARSAGKVVSWQGQDIVVEEATDAAFAGMDIVLGAAENDIAERFAPAIVRSGAVFVDNSSAFRLDPNVPLVVPEINAGDVKLHHGIISNPNCSTIITLTAINALRKLSPIRDMVVSTYQAVSGAGAGGPIELQNEVDALRAGKSYAPKVFAHQIAYNVIPQIGGEQCDGYTSEEMKLQNEGRKILHLPDMNVSCTCVRVPVVRSHSISAAVHFAHHISVDEARAAIAAAPGCRLVDDLDALQYPMPLDTSDQDLVFVGRIRPDLTDPNGLCLWCCGDQVRKGAATNCVQIAELLIQNA
;
A
#
# COMPACT_ATOMS: atom_id res chain seq x y z
N MET A 1 -2.70 29.28 -7.31
CA MET A 1 -2.92 28.16 -6.38
C MET A 1 -1.80 28.19 -5.36
N LYS A 2 -2.05 27.96 -4.07
CA LYS A 2 -0.97 27.89 -3.06
C LYS A 2 -0.02 26.75 -3.46
N GLN A 3 1.28 27.00 -3.38
CA GLN A 3 2.31 25.98 -3.57
C GLN A 3 2.85 25.57 -2.21
N TYR A 4 3.27 24.31 -2.10
CA TYR A 4 3.69 23.68 -0.85
C TYR A 4 5.16 23.26 -0.92
N ARG A 5 5.84 23.37 0.22
CA ARG A 5 7.17 22.82 0.42
C ARG A 5 7.02 21.39 0.88
N VAL A 6 7.43 20.45 0.03
CA VAL A 6 7.27 19.00 0.25
C VAL A 6 8.63 18.37 0.45
N ALA A 7 8.76 17.54 1.49
CA ALA A 7 9.93 16.69 1.65
C ALA A 7 9.54 15.22 1.49
N ILE A 8 10.45 14.42 0.91
CA ILE A 8 10.32 12.95 0.87
C ILE A 8 11.42 12.35 1.72
N LEU A 9 11.07 11.79 2.87
CA LEU A 9 11.97 11.07 3.75
C LEU A 9 12.12 9.63 3.26
N GLY A 10 13.33 9.20 2.87
CA GLY A 10 13.58 7.93 2.21
C GLY A 10 13.49 8.01 0.67
N ALA A 11 13.78 9.18 0.10
CA ALA A 11 13.63 9.47 -1.33
C ALA A 11 14.43 8.53 -2.27
N SER A 12 15.51 7.92 -1.80
CA SER A 12 16.33 6.98 -2.60
C SER A 12 15.73 5.56 -2.70
N GLY A 13 14.71 5.24 -1.90
CA GLY A 13 14.01 3.95 -1.94
C GLY A 13 12.97 3.86 -3.06
N ALA A 14 12.51 2.63 -3.35
CA ALA A 14 11.53 2.39 -4.42
C ALA A 14 10.22 3.20 -4.23
N VAL A 15 9.68 3.24 -3.03
CA VAL A 15 8.46 4.00 -2.70
C VAL A 15 8.71 5.50 -2.81
N GLY A 16 9.86 6.01 -2.31
CA GLY A 16 10.20 7.44 -2.41
C GLY A 16 10.35 7.92 -3.85
N GLN A 17 10.96 7.11 -4.73
CA GLN A 17 11.05 7.39 -6.16
C GLN A 17 9.67 7.38 -6.83
N GLU A 18 8.80 6.44 -6.45
CA GLU A 18 7.44 6.41 -6.98
C GLU A 18 6.61 7.61 -6.48
N MET A 19 6.81 8.06 -5.23
CA MET A 19 6.17 9.29 -4.72
C MET A 19 6.53 10.52 -5.57
N MET A 20 7.80 10.70 -5.95
CA MET A 20 8.22 11.79 -6.85
C MET A 20 7.49 11.74 -8.19
N LYS A 21 7.40 10.55 -8.78
CA LYS A 21 6.71 10.33 -10.05
C LYS A 21 5.22 10.67 -9.93
N ILE A 22 4.56 10.19 -8.89
CA ILE A 22 3.12 10.40 -8.66
C ILE A 22 2.81 11.87 -8.34
N LEU A 23 3.65 12.57 -7.58
CA LEU A 23 3.49 14.01 -7.38
C LEU A 23 3.47 14.78 -8.71
N ALA A 24 4.32 14.39 -9.66
CA ALA A 24 4.35 14.99 -11.00
C ALA A 24 3.11 14.59 -11.83
N GLU A 25 2.78 13.30 -11.90
CA GLU A 25 1.65 12.77 -12.67
C GLU A 25 0.32 13.37 -12.22
N ARG A 26 0.15 13.56 -10.90
CA ARG A 26 -1.07 14.12 -10.31
C ARG A 26 -1.06 15.64 -10.24
N SER A 27 0.00 16.30 -10.77
CA SER A 27 0.13 17.76 -10.74
C SER A 27 -0.06 18.32 -9.32
N PHE A 28 0.50 17.64 -8.31
CA PHE A 28 0.46 18.14 -6.94
C PHE A 28 1.16 19.50 -6.88
N PRO A 29 0.61 20.52 -6.19
CA PRO A 29 1.15 21.89 -6.22
C PRO A 29 2.43 22.04 -5.39
N VAL A 30 3.51 21.40 -5.84
CA VAL A 30 4.83 21.46 -5.22
C VAL A 30 5.50 22.78 -5.62
N GLY A 31 5.84 23.61 -4.63
CA GLY A 31 6.66 24.81 -4.81
C GLY A 31 8.15 24.51 -4.69
N GLU A 32 8.51 23.73 -3.69
CA GLU A 32 9.87 23.24 -3.46
C GLU A 32 9.81 21.76 -3.08
N LEU A 33 10.67 20.92 -3.68
CA LEU A 33 10.79 19.51 -3.37
C LEU A 33 12.15 19.24 -2.71
N HIS A 34 12.15 18.66 -1.51
CA HIS A 34 13.33 18.23 -0.78
C HIS A 34 13.41 16.71 -0.74
N LEU A 35 14.53 16.16 -1.16
CA LEU A 35 14.76 14.71 -1.18
C LEU A 35 15.70 14.32 -0.02
N LEU A 36 15.14 13.72 1.00
CA LEU A 36 15.87 13.38 2.23
C LEU A 36 16.19 11.88 2.28
N ALA A 37 17.44 11.55 2.55
CA ALA A 37 17.91 10.16 2.66
C ALA A 37 19.03 10.03 3.70
N SER A 38 19.60 8.83 3.86
CA SER A 38 20.78 8.61 4.69
C SER A 38 22.02 9.32 4.15
N ALA A 39 23.01 9.61 4.99
CA ALA A 39 24.31 10.18 4.60
C ALA A 39 24.95 9.46 3.38
N ARG A 40 24.78 8.13 3.28
CA ARG A 40 25.30 7.34 2.13
C ARG A 40 24.69 7.75 0.79
N SER A 41 23.47 8.27 0.78
CA SER A 41 22.76 8.67 -0.42
C SER A 41 22.78 10.19 -0.65
N ALA A 42 23.18 10.97 0.33
CA ALA A 42 23.32 12.42 0.21
C ALA A 42 24.35 12.79 -0.87
N GLY A 43 24.11 13.91 -1.54
CA GLY A 43 24.92 14.40 -2.66
C GLY A 43 24.57 13.80 -4.03
N LYS A 44 23.73 12.76 -4.10
CA LYS A 44 23.23 12.26 -5.39
C LYS A 44 22.28 13.29 -5.99
N VAL A 45 22.31 13.41 -7.33
CA VAL A 45 21.41 14.29 -8.07
C VAL A 45 20.29 13.45 -8.70
N VAL A 46 19.06 13.90 -8.52
CA VAL A 46 17.86 13.30 -9.11
C VAL A 46 17.16 14.35 -9.97
N SER A 47 16.91 14.04 -11.22
CA SER A 47 16.14 14.94 -12.10
C SER A 47 14.64 14.74 -11.86
N TRP A 48 13.92 15.82 -11.58
CA TRP A 48 12.46 15.83 -11.39
C TRP A 48 11.85 17.03 -12.11
N GLN A 49 10.92 16.80 -13.03
CA GLN A 49 10.27 17.83 -13.85
C GLN A 49 11.26 18.78 -14.55
N GLY A 50 12.40 18.25 -15.00
CA GLY A 50 13.43 19.03 -15.69
C GLY A 50 14.35 19.84 -14.76
N GLN A 51 14.22 19.70 -13.46
CA GLN A 51 15.10 20.30 -12.45
C GLN A 51 15.96 19.23 -11.77
N ASP A 52 17.21 19.54 -11.57
CA ASP A 52 18.13 18.69 -10.83
C ASP A 52 18.03 19.00 -9.33
N ILE A 53 17.63 18.01 -8.55
CA ILE A 53 17.48 18.11 -7.09
C ILE A 53 18.59 17.29 -6.45
N VAL A 54 19.33 17.90 -5.55
CA VAL A 54 20.36 17.20 -4.75
C VAL A 54 19.67 16.50 -3.59
N VAL A 55 19.97 15.21 -3.40
CA VAL A 55 19.51 14.46 -2.24
C VAL A 55 20.28 14.95 -1.01
N GLU A 56 19.56 15.36 0.02
CA GLU A 56 20.09 15.87 1.27
C GLU A 56 20.14 14.77 2.35
N GLU A 57 21.02 14.91 3.32
CA GLU A 57 20.99 14.06 4.50
C GLU A 57 19.79 14.41 5.38
N ALA A 58 19.03 13.38 5.80
CA ALA A 58 17.94 13.56 6.74
C ALA A 58 18.49 13.95 8.14
N THR A 59 18.22 15.17 8.56
CA THR A 59 18.54 15.71 9.89
C THR A 59 17.31 16.42 10.45
N ASP A 60 17.27 16.63 11.76
CA ASP A 60 16.15 17.37 12.39
C ASP A 60 15.94 18.76 11.78
N ALA A 61 17.02 19.43 11.37
CA ALA A 61 16.98 20.76 10.77
C ALA A 61 16.41 20.76 9.33
N ALA A 62 16.50 19.63 8.62
CA ALA A 62 16.04 19.53 7.23
C ALA A 62 14.52 19.65 7.09
N PHE A 63 13.77 19.52 8.18
CA PHE A 63 12.29 19.65 8.15
C PHE A 63 11.81 21.09 8.41
N ALA A 64 12.72 22.03 8.68
CA ALA A 64 12.33 23.43 8.95
C ALA A 64 11.67 24.07 7.76
N GLY A 65 10.45 24.59 7.99
CA GLY A 65 9.67 25.28 6.94
C GLY A 65 9.01 24.36 5.90
N MET A 66 9.03 23.04 6.08
CA MET A 66 8.24 22.14 5.25
C MET A 66 6.76 22.26 5.61
N ASP A 67 5.88 22.13 4.61
CA ASP A 67 4.43 22.00 4.83
C ASP A 67 4.03 20.53 5.01
N ILE A 68 4.60 19.64 4.19
CA ILE A 68 4.26 18.22 4.16
C ILE A 68 5.54 17.38 4.03
N VAL A 69 5.63 16.32 4.82
CA VAL A 69 6.68 15.31 4.71
C VAL A 69 6.05 13.96 4.35
N LEU A 70 6.44 13.39 3.21
CA LEU A 70 6.04 12.06 2.79
C LEU A 70 7.09 11.05 3.26
N GLY A 71 6.70 10.09 4.10
CA GLY A 71 7.58 9.06 4.66
C GLY A 71 7.62 7.82 3.77
N ALA A 72 8.82 7.45 3.34
CA ALA A 72 9.12 6.22 2.61
C ALA A 72 10.33 5.48 3.24
N ALA A 73 10.51 5.64 4.53
CA ALA A 73 11.58 5.05 5.32
C ALA A 73 11.06 3.93 6.24
N GLU A 74 11.98 3.21 6.89
CA GLU A 74 11.66 2.16 7.86
C GLU A 74 11.16 2.75 9.19
N ASN A 75 10.56 1.89 10.04
CA ASN A 75 9.92 2.29 11.30
C ASN A 75 10.83 3.11 12.21
N ASP A 76 12.06 2.66 12.44
CA ASP A 76 13.03 3.32 13.31
C ASP A 76 13.38 4.74 12.85
N ILE A 77 13.44 4.95 11.54
CA ILE A 77 13.69 6.26 10.93
C ILE A 77 12.44 7.15 11.05
N ALA A 78 11.26 6.58 10.82
CA ALA A 78 9.99 7.30 10.99
C ALA A 78 9.80 7.75 12.44
N GLU A 79 9.99 6.86 13.42
CA GLU A 79 9.91 7.16 14.85
C GLU A 79 10.93 8.22 15.28
N ARG A 80 12.16 8.13 14.78
CA ARG A 80 13.22 9.10 15.08
C ARG A 80 12.88 10.51 14.63
N PHE A 81 12.36 10.66 13.39
CA PHE A 81 12.16 11.99 12.81
C PHE A 81 10.76 12.57 13.01
N ALA A 82 9.76 11.77 13.32
CA ALA A 82 8.39 12.24 13.55
C ALA A 82 8.30 13.42 14.55
N PRO A 83 8.99 13.40 15.71
CA PRO A 83 8.97 14.53 16.64
C PRO A 83 9.55 15.81 16.05
N ALA A 84 10.60 15.73 15.23
CA ALA A 84 11.21 16.90 14.58
C ALA A 84 10.30 17.47 13.50
N ILE A 85 9.68 16.60 12.69
CA ILE A 85 8.72 16.97 11.65
C ILE A 85 7.51 17.70 12.26
N VAL A 86 6.91 17.13 13.30
CA VAL A 86 5.75 17.75 13.97
C VAL A 86 6.13 19.09 14.62
N ARG A 87 7.30 19.17 15.29
CA ARG A 87 7.77 20.44 15.86
C ARG A 87 8.04 21.52 14.81
N SER A 88 8.38 21.17 13.58
CA SER A 88 8.57 22.12 12.48
C SER A 88 7.26 22.72 11.95
N GLY A 89 6.11 22.16 12.35
CA GLY A 89 4.78 22.52 11.87
C GLY A 89 4.35 21.79 10.60
N ALA A 90 5.19 20.89 10.05
CA ALA A 90 4.84 20.07 8.92
C ALA A 90 3.89 18.91 9.31
N VAL A 91 3.09 18.45 8.35
CA VAL A 91 2.32 17.22 8.51
C VAL A 91 3.11 16.05 7.92
N PHE A 92 3.31 15.02 8.72
CA PHE A 92 4.00 13.78 8.34
C PHE A 92 2.99 12.74 7.85
N VAL A 93 3.02 12.39 6.57
CA VAL A 93 2.26 11.27 6.00
C VAL A 93 3.20 10.07 5.92
N ASP A 94 3.10 9.16 6.90
CA ASP A 94 4.04 8.07 7.10
C ASP A 94 3.58 6.76 6.47
N ASN A 95 4.43 6.15 5.63
CA ASN A 95 4.16 4.86 5.00
C ASN A 95 4.72 3.66 5.80
N SER A 96 5.46 3.90 6.86
CA SER A 96 5.93 2.83 7.75
C SER A 96 4.80 2.22 8.58
N SER A 97 5.07 1.19 9.35
CA SER A 97 4.07 0.64 10.28
C SER A 97 4.13 1.23 11.69
N ALA A 98 5.04 2.19 11.93
CA ALA A 98 5.35 2.70 13.26
C ALA A 98 4.12 3.26 14.00
N PHE A 99 3.26 4.00 13.29
CA PHE A 99 2.14 4.73 13.92
C PHE A 99 0.76 4.21 13.55
N ARG A 100 0.65 3.16 12.72
CA ARG A 100 -0.63 2.71 12.15
C ARG A 100 -1.68 2.35 13.19
N LEU A 101 -1.27 1.75 14.30
CA LEU A 101 -2.18 1.31 15.37
C LEU A 101 -2.25 2.27 16.56
N ASP A 102 -1.50 3.40 16.52
CA ASP A 102 -1.65 4.46 17.53
C ASP A 102 -3.07 5.06 17.44
N PRO A 103 -3.86 5.07 18.53
CA PRO A 103 -5.21 5.59 18.52
C PRO A 103 -5.30 7.09 18.20
N ASN A 104 -4.22 7.85 18.40
CA ASN A 104 -4.15 9.29 18.13
C ASN A 104 -3.67 9.63 16.71
N VAL A 105 -3.28 8.63 15.92
CA VAL A 105 -2.81 8.81 14.55
C VAL A 105 -3.83 8.23 13.58
N PRO A 106 -4.47 9.02 12.71
CA PRO A 106 -5.41 8.48 11.73
C PRO A 106 -4.68 7.59 10.71
N LEU A 107 -5.35 6.50 10.34
CA LEU A 107 -4.91 5.53 9.34
C LEU A 107 -5.85 5.63 8.14
N VAL A 108 -5.36 6.13 6.99
CA VAL A 108 -6.26 6.65 5.95
C VAL A 108 -6.10 5.94 4.61
N VAL A 109 -7.24 5.51 4.07
CA VAL A 109 -7.43 5.18 2.65
C VAL A 109 -8.43 6.18 2.08
N PRO A 110 -8.03 7.10 1.19
CA PRO A 110 -8.88 8.21 0.73
C PRO A 110 -10.25 7.80 0.19
N GLU A 111 -10.36 6.65 -0.47
CA GLU A 111 -11.63 6.14 -1.01
C GLU A 111 -12.57 5.60 0.09
N ILE A 112 -12.10 5.44 1.32
CA ILE A 112 -12.83 4.76 2.40
C ILE A 112 -13.18 5.72 3.53
N ASN A 113 -12.16 6.37 4.10
CA ASN A 113 -12.28 7.17 5.32
C ASN A 113 -11.56 8.53 5.20
N ALA A 114 -11.69 9.22 4.06
CA ALA A 114 -11.09 10.52 3.81
C ALA A 114 -11.29 11.55 4.93
N GLY A 115 -12.44 11.49 5.63
CA GLY A 115 -12.76 12.39 6.73
C GLY A 115 -11.82 12.29 7.93
N ASP A 116 -11.17 11.14 8.12
CA ASP A 116 -10.26 10.88 9.24
C ASP A 116 -8.97 11.70 9.14
N VAL A 117 -8.61 12.19 7.94
CA VAL A 117 -7.49 13.14 7.76
C VAL A 117 -7.57 14.31 8.75
N LYS A 118 -8.77 14.79 9.07
CA LYS A 118 -8.97 15.93 9.98
C LYS A 118 -8.64 15.63 11.45
N LEU A 119 -8.46 14.36 11.79
CA LEU A 119 -8.21 13.92 13.17
C LEU A 119 -6.71 13.90 13.51
N HIS A 120 -5.82 14.30 12.58
CA HIS A 120 -4.39 14.24 12.80
C HIS A 120 -3.89 15.28 13.80
N HIS A 121 -2.83 14.93 14.51
CA HIS A 121 -2.04 15.82 15.38
C HIS A 121 -0.61 16.00 14.85
N GLY A 122 -0.49 16.15 13.51
CA GLY A 122 0.78 16.30 12.81
C GLY A 122 1.29 15.02 12.15
N ILE A 123 0.70 13.85 12.42
CA ILE A 123 1.05 12.57 11.79
C ILE A 123 -0.21 11.91 11.24
N ILE A 124 -0.11 11.36 10.02
CA ILE A 124 -1.12 10.51 9.39
C ILE A 124 -0.42 9.27 8.88
N SER A 125 -0.95 8.09 9.18
CA SER A 125 -0.38 6.83 8.71
C SER A 125 -1.01 6.39 7.39
N ASN A 126 -0.16 5.92 6.50
CA ASN A 126 -0.52 5.21 5.28
C ASN A 126 -0.56 3.71 5.58
N PRO A 127 -1.66 2.99 5.26
CA PRO A 127 -1.80 1.59 5.63
C PRO A 127 -0.85 0.64 4.90
N ASN A 128 -0.87 -0.62 5.30
CA ASN A 128 -0.20 -1.72 4.60
C ASN A 128 -0.74 -1.89 3.17
N CYS A 129 0.12 -2.26 2.23
CA CYS A 129 -0.23 -2.36 0.82
C CYS A 129 -1.36 -3.38 0.54
N SER A 130 -1.29 -4.56 1.14
CA SER A 130 -2.33 -5.59 1.00
C SER A 130 -3.64 -5.14 1.64
N THR A 131 -3.57 -4.42 2.76
CA THR A 131 -4.73 -3.80 3.41
C THR A 131 -5.39 -2.77 2.49
N ILE A 132 -4.63 -1.83 1.93
CA ILE A 132 -5.17 -0.82 1.01
C ILE A 132 -5.87 -1.48 -0.17
N ILE A 133 -5.21 -2.43 -0.85
CA ILE A 133 -5.74 -3.10 -2.04
C ILE A 133 -7.02 -3.86 -1.70
N THR A 134 -7.00 -4.67 -0.62
CA THR A 134 -8.17 -5.45 -0.20
C THR A 134 -9.34 -4.55 0.16
N LEU A 135 -9.11 -3.56 1.03
CA LEU A 135 -10.19 -2.71 1.52
C LEU A 135 -10.75 -1.79 0.43
N THR A 136 -9.94 -1.31 -0.50
CA THR A 136 -10.43 -0.54 -1.65
C THR A 136 -11.38 -1.39 -2.49
N ALA A 137 -11.04 -2.66 -2.76
CA ALA A 137 -11.88 -3.57 -3.54
C ALA A 137 -13.24 -3.84 -2.87
N ILE A 138 -13.27 -4.03 -1.54
CA ILE A 138 -14.50 -4.42 -0.83
C ILE A 138 -15.34 -3.25 -0.34
N ASN A 139 -14.78 -2.03 -0.30
CA ASN A 139 -15.46 -0.86 0.24
C ASN A 139 -16.80 -0.55 -0.46
N ALA A 140 -16.87 -0.81 -1.77
CA ALA A 140 -18.12 -0.63 -2.52
C ALA A 140 -19.23 -1.56 -2.00
N LEU A 141 -18.88 -2.79 -1.62
CA LEU A 141 -19.81 -3.82 -1.19
C LEU A 141 -20.38 -3.54 0.20
N ARG A 142 -19.60 -2.95 1.13
CA ARG A 142 -20.08 -2.61 2.46
C ARG A 142 -21.20 -1.56 2.46
N LYS A 143 -21.36 -0.81 1.37
CA LYS A 143 -22.47 0.14 1.20
C LYS A 143 -23.79 -0.57 0.88
N LEU A 144 -23.72 -1.81 0.39
CA LEU A 144 -24.87 -2.65 0.08
C LEU A 144 -25.31 -3.46 1.32
N SER A 145 -24.35 -3.99 2.08
CA SER A 145 -24.59 -4.75 3.30
C SER A 145 -23.40 -4.66 4.25
N PRO A 146 -23.62 -4.60 5.58
CA PRO A 146 -22.53 -4.62 6.56
C PRO A 146 -21.66 -5.88 6.43
N ILE A 147 -20.34 -5.72 6.49
CA ILE A 147 -19.38 -6.82 6.52
C ILE A 147 -19.38 -7.43 7.93
N ARG A 148 -19.46 -8.76 8.02
CA ARG A 148 -19.32 -9.52 9.26
C ARG A 148 -17.88 -9.95 9.50
N ASP A 149 -17.32 -10.67 8.53
CA ASP A 149 -15.98 -11.25 8.57
C ASP A 149 -15.44 -11.51 7.17
N MET A 150 -14.16 -11.85 7.08
CA MET A 150 -13.49 -12.16 5.81
C MET A 150 -12.49 -13.30 5.97
N VAL A 151 -12.35 -14.12 4.94
CA VAL A 151 -11.23 -15.03 4.76
C VAL A 151 -10.43 -14.57 3.54
N VAL A 152 -9.15 -14.29 3.73
CA VAL A 152 -8.31 -13.65 2.71
C VAL A 152 -7.02 -14.44 2.51
N SER A 153 -6.65 -14.65 1.25
CA SER A 153 -5.31 -15.14 0.87
C SER A 153 -4.65 -14.13 -0.06
N THR A 154 -3.44 -13.70 0.29
CA THR A 154 -2.69 -12.77 -0.55
C THR A 154 -1.60 -13.50 -1.32
N TYR A 155 -1.34 -13.07 -2.54
CA TYR A 155 -0.26 -13.53 -3.42
C TYR A 155 0.61 -12.30 -3.71
N GLN A 156 1.61 -12.10 -2.82
CA GLN A 156 2.35 -10.84 -2.79
C GLN A 156 3.62 -10.90 -3.64
N ALA A 157 3.75 -9.98 -4.56
CA ALA A 157 4.89 -9.81 -5.43
C ALA A 157 6.19 -9.54 -4.65
N VAL A 158 7.33 -9.95 -5.21
CA VAL A 158 8.65 -9.84 -4.56
C VAL A 158 9.08 -8.40 -4.28
N SER A 159 8.63 -7.43 -5.09
CA SER A 159 8.93 -6.01 -4.87
C SER A 159 8.32 -5.43 -3.58
N GLY A 160 7.36 -6.14 -2.96
CA GLY A 160 6.88 -5.83 -1.62
C GLY A 160 7.96 -5.98 -0.52
N ALA A 161 9.05 -6.70 -0.80
CA ALA A 161 10.24 -6.78 0.05
C ALA A 161 11.29 -5.69 -0.29
N GLY A 162 10.90 -4.63 -0.97
CA GLY A 162 11.78 -3.57 -1.43
C GLY A 162 12.55 -3.93 -2.71
N ALA A 163 13.50 -3.08 -3.09
CA ALA A 163 14.26 -3.23 -4.34
C ALA A 163 15.07 -4.54 -4.42
N GLY A 164 15.43 -5.13 -3.30
CA GLY A 164 16.16 -6.41 -3.25
C GLY A 164 15.36 -7.59 -3.76
N GLY A 165 14.04 -7.59 -3.58
CA GLY A 165 13.18 -8.72 -3.95
C GLY A 165 13.21 -9.09 -5.45
N PRO A 166 12.95 -8.14 -6.37
CA PRO A 166 13.07 -8.38 -7.81
C PRO A 166 14.47 -8.79 -8.24
N ILE A 167 15.51 -8.19 -7.65
CA ILE A 167 16.90 -8.52 -7.93
C ILE A 167 17.21 -9.96 -7.53
N GLU A 168 16.76 -10.39 -6.34
CA GLU A 168 16.97 -11.76 -5.88
C GLU A 168 16.25 -12.77 -6.77
N LEU A 169 14.97 -12.53 -7.10
CA LEU A 169 14.23 -13.39 -8.03
C LEU A 169 14.97 -13.57 -9.36
N GLN A 170 15.47 -12.47 -9.95
CA GLN A 170 16.20 -12.52 -11.21
C GLN A 170 17.51 -13.31 -11.08
N ASN A 171 18.28 -13.06 -10.00
CA ASN A 171 19.55 -13.76 -9.75
C ASN A 171 19.34 -15.26 -9.54
N GLU A 172 18.27 -15.67 -8.84
CA GLU A 172 17.91 -17.07 -8.67
C GLU A 172 17.57 -17.74 -10.01
N VAL A 173 16.73 -17.09 -10.84
CA VAL A 173 16.37 -17.59 -12.17
C VAL A 173 17.63 -17.77 -13.02
N ASP A 174 18.54 -16.80 -13.04
CA ASP A 174 19.76 -16.86 -13.82
C ASP A 174 20.73 -17.95 -13.31
N ALA A 175 20.85 -18.11 -12.01
CA ALA A 175 21.65 -19.19 -11.41
C ALA A 175 21.09 -20.58 -11.77
N LEU A 176 19.78 -20.78 -11.64
CA LEU A 176 19.11 -22.04 -11.99
C LEU A 176 19.27 -22.39 -13.47
N ARG A 177 19.14 -21.39 -14.37
CA ARG A 177 19.39 -21.58 -15.81
C ARG A 177 20.83 -21.96 -16.12
N ALA A 178 21.77 -21.46 -15.33
CA ALA A 178 23.19 -21.80 -15.45
C ALA A 178 23.58 -23.12 -14.74
N GLY A 179 22.63 -23.85 -14.15
CA GLY A 179 22.88 -25.06 -13.37
C GLY A 179 23.66 -24.81 -12.07
N LYS A 180 23.55 -23.59 -11.52
CA LYS A 180 24.23 -23.18 -10.29
C LYS A 180 23.24 -23.07 -9.12
N SER A 181 23.75 -23.23 -7.90
CA SER A 181 23.02 -22.90 -6.69
C SER A 181 23.05 -21.39 -6.41
N TYR A 182 21.99 -20.87 -5.81
CA TYR A 182 21.91 -19.51 -5.26
C TYR A 182 21.52 -19.58 -3.79
N ALA A 183 22.18 -18.85 -2.93
CA ALA A 183 21.80 -18.71 -1.52
C ALA A 183 20.93 -17.47 -1.37
N PRO A 184 19.64 -17.62 -0.99
CA PRO A 184 18.74 -16.49 -0.76
C PRO A 184 19.30 -15.52 0.28
N LYS A 185 19.04 -14.22 0.09
CA LYS A 185 19.50 -13.13 0.97
C LYS A 185 18.38 -12.24 1.45
N VAL A 186 17.32 -12.10 0.66
CA VAL A 186 16.13 -11.30 0.95
C VAL A 186 15.02 -12.16 1.52
N PHE A 187 14.83 -13.35 0.95
CA PHE A 187 13.81 -14.31 1.39
C PHE A 187 14.44 -15.46 2.21
N ALA A 188 13.64 -16.09 3.07
CA ALA A 188 14.09 -17.22 3.87
C ALA A 188 14.37 -18.49 3.03
N HIS A 189 13.77 -18.59 1.85
CA HIS A 189 13.85 -19.70 0.93
C HIS A 189 13.96 -19.20 -0.50
N GLN A 190 14.41 -20.06 -1.43
CA GLN A 190 14.36 -19.79 -2.87
C GLN A 190 12.93 -19.39 -3.25
N ILE A 191 12.80 -18.24 -3.93
CA ILE A 191 11.50 -17.74 -4.41
C ILE A 191 11.26 -18.10 -5.89
N ALA A 192 12.30 -18.23 -6.70
CA ALA A 192 12.18 -18.63 -8.10
C ALA A 192 11.50 -20.01 -8.19
N TYR A 193 10.38 -20.09 -8.93
CA TYR A 193 9.55 -21.29 -9.10
C TYR A 193 8.96 -21.86 -7.79
N ASN A 194 8.75 -21.01 -6.78
CA ASN A 194 8.27 -21.41 -5.47
C ASN A 194 7.25 -20.41 -4.91
N VAL A 195 6.56 -20.80 -3.85
CA VAL A 195 5.74 -19.91 -3.03
C VAL A 195 6.14 -20.04 -1.57
N ILE A 196 6.19 -18.92 -0.83
CA ILE A 196 6.59 -18.89 0.57
C ILE A 196 5.38 -18.43 1.41
N PRO A 197 4.71 -19.32 2.18
CA PRO A 197 3.50 -19.00 2.92
C PRO A 197 3.80 -18.34 4.27
N GLN A 198 4.75 -17.41 4.28
CA GLN A 198 5.11 -16.63 5.45
C GLN A 198 5.69 -15.28 5.02
N ILE A 199 5.06 -14.19 5.45
CA ILE A 199 5.57 -12.83 5.31
C ILE A 199 5.58 -12.18 6.69
N GLY A 200 6.74 -11.68 7.12
CA GLY A 200 6.94 -11.21 8.48
C GLY A 200 7.15 -12.34 9.50
N GLY A 201 7.41 -11.96 10.74
CA GLY A 201 7.56 -12.88 11.87
C GLY A 201 6.21 -13.30 12.46
N GLU A 202 6.20 -14.37 13.25
CA GLU A 202 5.02 -14.76 14.03
C GLU A 202 4.65 -13.64 15.02
N GLN A 203 3.36 -13.34 15.13
CA GLN A 203 2.84 -12.33 16.04
C GLN A 203 1.95 -12.94 17.12
N CYS A 204 0.97 -13.75 16.78
CA CYS A 204 0.09 -14.45 17.72
C CYS A 204 -0.59 -15.66 17.07
N ASP A 205 -0.79 -16.72 17.84
CA ASP A 205 -1.60 -17.90 17.48
C ASP A 205 -1.28 -18.52 16.11
N GLY A 206 0.00 -18.43 15.69
CA GLY A 206 0.44 -18.92 14.39
C GLY A 206 0.24 -17.94 13.22
N TYR A 207 -0.37 -16.76 13.46
CA TYR A 207 -0.45 -15.70 12.47
C TYR A 207 0.82 -14.86 12.44
N THR A 208 1.22 -14.46 11.23
CA THR A 208 2.35 -13.55 11.04
C THR A 208 1.95 -12.08 11.23
N SER A 209 2.94 -11.24 11.44
CA SER A 209 2.73 -9.78 11.55
C SER A 209 2.07 -9.19 10.29
N GLU A 210 2.35 -9.72 9.10
CA GLU A 210 1.72 -9.27 7.85
C GLU A 210 0.23 -9.64 7.80
N GLU A 211 -0.13 -10.85 8.23
CA GLU A 211 -1.51 -11.34 8.27
C GLU A 211 -2.36 -10.54 9.26
N MET A 212 -1.81 -10.23 10.43
CA MET A 212 -2.51 -9.44 11.46
C MET A 212 -2.73 -7.98 11.06
N LYS A 213 -1.94 -7.43 10.11
CA LYS A 213 -2.17 -6.07 9.59
C LYS A 213 -3.55 -5.94 8.97
N LEU A 214 -3.97 -6.90 8.14
CA LEU A 214 -5.26 -6.79 7.46
C LEU A 214 -6.43 -6.72 8.45
N GLN A 215 -6.39 -7.50 9.54
CA GLN A 215 -7.40 -7.41 10.59
C GLN A 215 -7.32 -6.11 11.38
N ASN A 216 -6.15 -5.78 11.92
CA ASN A 216 -6.01 -4.65 12.85
C ASN A 216 -6.19 -3.30 12.15
N GLU A 217 -5.54 -3.12 11.00
CA GLU A 217 -5.68 -1.92 10.18
C GLU A 217 -7.09 -1.84 9.57
N GLY A 218 -7.64 -2.97 9.10
CA GLY A 218 -8.99 -3.05 8.54
C GLY A 218 -10.06 -2.61 9.52
N ARG A 219 -9.99 -3.05 10.77
CA ARG A 219 -10.88 -2.59 11.86
C ARG A 219 -10.86 -1.08 12.04
N LYS A 220 -9.65 -0.50 12.03
CA LYS A 220 -9.44 0.94 12.20
C LYS A 220 -9.97 1.74 11.01
N ILE A 221 -9.61 1.37 9.79
CA ILE A 221 -9.98 2.07 8.55
C ILE A 221 -11.50 2.00 8.28
N LEU A 222 -12.11 0.82 8.51
CA LEU A 222 -13.53 0.61 8.27
C LEU A 222 -14.43 1.05 9.43
N HIS A 223 -13.83 1.42 10.56
CA HIS A 223 -14.57 1.68 11.83
C HIS A 223 -15.43 0.48 12.26
N LEU A 224 -14.88 -0.74 12.10
CA LEU A 224 -15.53 -2.01 12.46
C LEU A 224 -14.67 -2.75 13.49
N PRO A 225 -14.70 -2.38 14.77
CA PRO A 225 -13.78 -2.93 15.79
C PRO A 225 -13.91 -4.43 16.00
N ASP A 226 -15.08 -4.99 15.72
CA ASP A 226 -15.39 -6.40 15.93
C ASP A 226 -15.22 -7.25 14.65
N MET A 227 -14.83 -6.66 13.52
CA MET A 227 -14.62 -7.40 12.28
C MET A 227 -13.49 -8.42 12.43
N ASN A 228 -13.74 -9.67 12.06
CA ASN A 228 -12.73 -10.72 12.06
C ASN A 228 -12.20 -10.97 10.64
N VAL A 229 -10.89 -11.16 10.55
CA VAL A 229 -10.22 -11.48 9.30
C VAL A 229 -9.27 -12.65 9.53
N SER A 230 -9.53 -13.77 8.87
CA SER A 230 -8.53 -14.85 8.77
C SER A 230 -7.73 -14.63 7.49
N CYS A 231 -6.43 -14.37 7.64
CA CYS A 231 -5.57 -14.03 6.50
C CYS A 231 -4.39 -15.01 6.39
N THR A 232 -4.06 -15.41 5.17
CA THR A 232 -2.81 -16.11 4.84
C THR A 232 -2.04 -15.28 3.83
N CYS A 233 -0.81 -14.86 4.18
CA CYS A 233 0.04 -14.05 3.31
C CYS A 233 1.13 -14.90 2.66
N VAL A 234 1.12 -14.96 1.32
CA VAL A 234 2.04 -15.79 0.54
C VAL A 234 2.91 -14.90 -0.35
N ARG A 235 4.25 -15.06 -0.29
CA ARG A 235 5.17 -14.50 -1.26
C ARG A 235 5.20 -15.37 -2.51
N VAL A 236 5.02 -14.74 -3.68
CA VAL A 236 5.01 -15.43 -4.98
C VAL A 236 6.08 -14.87 -5.92
N PRO A 237 6.55 -15.65 -6.93
CA PRO A 237 7.61 -15.22 -7.86
C PRO A 237 7.04 -14.31 -8.97
N VAL A 238 6.34 -13.27 -8.56
CA VAL A 238 5.79 -12.21 -9.39
C VAL A 238 6.55 -10.91 -9.05
N VAL A 239 6.99 -10.18 -10.07
CA VAL A 239 7.86 -9.01 -9.86
C VAL A 239 7.10 -7.88 -9.16
N ARG A 240 5.91 -7.50 -9.64
CA ARG A 240 5.16 -6.32 -9.18
C ARG A 240 3.66 -6.60 -9.26
N SER A 241 2.87 -5.87 -8.49
CA SER A 241 1.43 -6.02 -8.27
C SER A 241 1.06 -7.22 -7.40
N HIS A 242 0.34 -6.96 -6.31
CA HIS A 242 -0.20 -7.99 -5.41
C HIS A 242 -1.54 -8.50 -5.94
N SER A 243 -1.78 -9.79 -5.77
CA SER A 243 -3.07 -10.40 -6.02
C SER A 243 -3.68 -10.89 -4.70
N ILE A 244 -4.99 -10.83 -4.59
CA ILE A 244 -5.70 -11.17 -3.37
C ILE A 244 -6.97 -11.94 -3.72
N SER A 245 -7.17 -13.09 -3.08
CA SER A 245 -8.41 -13.83 -3.06
C SER A 245 -9.11 -13.57 -1.75
N ALA A 246 -10.35 -13.07 -1.79
CA ALA A 246 -11.15 -12.79 -0.61
C ALA A 246 -12.51 -13.46 -0.69
N ALA A 247 -12.91 -14.14 0.39
CA ALA A 247 -14.30 -14.47 0.69
C ALA A 247 -14.77 -13.47 1.76
N VAL A 248 -15.81 -12.71 1.45
CA VAL A 248 -16.37 -11.65 2.30
C VAL A 248 -17.79 -12.02 2.66
N HIS A 249 -18.08 -12.09 3.96
CA HIS A 249 -19.39 -12.45 4.47
C HIS A 249 -20.11 -11.21 4.97
N PHE A 250 -21.37 -11.08 4.58
CA PHE A 250 -22.23 -9.92 4.84
C PHE A 250 -23.38 -10.24 5.77
N ALA A 251 -23.97 -9.21 6.35
CA ALA A 251 -25.20 -9.35 7.16
C ALA A 251 -26.40 -9.78 6.30
N HIS A 252 -26.46 -9.32 5.05
CA HIS A 252 -27.53 -9.61 4.10
C HIS A 252 -26.96 -10.04 2.77
N HIS A 253 -27.73 -10.80 2.02
CA HIS A 253 -27.35 -11.26 0.68
C HIS A 253 -27.13 -10.08 -0.28
N ILE A 254 -26.06 -10.17 -1.08
CA ILE A 254 -25.74 -9.28 -2.19
C ILE A 254 -25.62 -10.17 -3.42
N SER A 255 -26.37 -9.86 -4.48
CA SER A 255 -26.25 -10.57 -5.74
C SER A 255 -24.93 -10.22 -6.44
N VAL A 256 -24.46 -11.10 -7.32
CA VAL A 256 -23.23 -10.86 -8.11
C VAL A 256 -23.38 -9.62 -9.00
N ASP A 257 -24.56 -9.39 -9.57
CA ASP A 257 -24.80 -8.24 -10.44
C ASP A 257 -24.80 -6.91 -9.67
N GLU A 258 -25.38 -6.87 -8.46
CA GLU A 258 -25.29 -5.71 -7.56
C GLU A 258 -23.83 -5.44 -7.16
N ALA A 259 -23.07 -6.49 -6.85
CA ALA A 259 -21.67 -6.37 -6.50
C ALA A 259 -20.83 -5.84 -7.67
N ARG A 260 -21.03 -6.36 -8.89
CA ARG A 260 -20.36 -5.87 -10.11
C ARG A 260 -20.69 -4.41 -10.37
N ALA A 261 -21.96 -4.03 -10.29
CA ALA A 261 -22.39 -2.64 -10.49
C ALA A 261 -21.77 -1.70 -9.46
N ALA A 262 -21.74 -2.09 -8.19
CA ALA A 262 -21.15 -1.29 -7.12
C ALA A 262 -19.64 -1.10 -7.29
N ILE A 263 -18.91 -2.16 -7.66
CA ILE A 263 -17.45 -2.11 -7.89
C ILE A 263 -17.14 -1.29 -9.15
N ALA A 264 -17.91 -1.45 -10.22
CA ALA A 264 -17.71 -0.67 -11.45
C ALA A 264 -17.90 0.84 -11.24
N ALA A 265 -18.74 1.24 -10.28
CA ALA A 265 -18.99 2.64 -9.92
C ALA A 265 -18.08 3.16 -8.82
N ALA A 266 -17.26 2.31 -8.17
CA ALA A 266 -16.47 2.68 -7.01
C ALA A 266 -15.21 3.46 -7.39
N PRO A 267 -14.92 4.59 -6.73
CA PRO A 267 -13.64 5.26 -6.88
C PRO A 267 -12.49 4.34 -6.45
N GLY A 268 -11.37 4.41 -7.16
CA GLY A 268 -10.20 3.58 -6.89
C GLY A 268 -10.28 2.16 -7.42
N CYS A 269 -11.43 1.71 -7.96
CA CYS A 269 -11.62 0.38 -8.51
C CYS A 269 -11.79 0.38 -10.04
N ARG A 270 -11.44 -0.75 -10.65
CA ARG A 270 -11.78 -1.10 -12.03
C ARG A 270 -12.28 -2.53 -12.09
N LEU A 271 -13.51 -2.71 -12.58
CA LEU A 271 -14.09 -4.03 -12.81
C LEU A 271 -13.48 -4.66 -14.08
N VAL A 272 -12.96 -5.89 -13.95
CA VAL A 272 -12.50 -6.75 -15.05
C VAL A 272 -12.98 -8.17 -14.71
N ASP A 273 -14.19 -8.54 -15.17
CA ASP A 273 -14.86 -9.76 -14.73
C ASP A 273 -15.69 -10.39 -15.85
N ASP A 274 -15.01 -10.93 -16.86
CA ASP A 274 -15.61 -11.71 -17.94
C ASP A 274 -14.85 -13.03 -18.08
N LEU A 275 -15.41 -14.10 -17.50
CA LEU A 275 -14.75 -15.41 -17.47
C LEU A 275 -14.75 -16.08 -18.85
N ASP A 276 -15.78 -15.88 -19.65
CA ASP A 276 -15.90 -16.48 -20.98
C ASP A 276 -14.91 -15.84 -21.97
N ALA A 277 -14.69 -14.53 -21.83
CA ALA A 277 -13.67 -13.80 -22.58
C ALA A 277 -12.25 -13.90 -21.97
N LEU A 278 -12.06 -14.69 -20.89
CA LEU A 278 -10.81 -14.83 -20.14
C LEU A 278 -10.26 -13.48 -19.61
N GLN A 279 -11.15 -12.55 -19.26
CA GLN A 279 -10.80 -11.24 -18.74
C GLN A 279 -10.98 -11.22 -17.21
N TYR A 280 -9.87 -11.15 -16.51
CA TYR A 280 -9.77 -11.06 -15.06
C TYR A 280 -8.48 -10.35 -14.66
N PRO A 281 -8.39 -9.74 -13.47
CA PRO A 281 -7.20 -9.01 -13.04
C PRO A 281 -5.97 -9.91 -12.92
N MET A 282 -4.85 -9.47 -13.50
CA MET A 282 -3.56 -10.15 -13.39
C MET A 282 -2.44 -9.14 -13.06
N PRO A 283 -1.38 -9.56 -12.35
CA PRO A 283 -0.27 -8.67 -11.98
C PRO A 283 0.39 -7.94 -13.15
N LEU A 284 0.54 -8.59 -14.31
CA LEU A 284 1.15 -7.99 -15.50
C LEU A 284 0.35 -6.78 -16.00
N ASP A 285 -0.98 -6.85 -15.93
CA ASP A 285 -1.87 -5.81 -16.45
C ASP A 285 -2.09 -4.67 -15.44
N THR A 286 -1.83 -4.94 -14.15
CA THR A 286 -2.13 -4.01 -13.06
C THR A 286 -0.87 -3.34 -12.48
N SER A 287 0.30 -3.75 -12.92
CA SER A 287 1.56 -3.07 -12.59
C SER A 287 1.60 -1.67 -13.20
N ASP A 288 2.18 -0.72 -12.47
CA ASP A 288 2.24 0.72 -12.83
C ASP A 288 0.85 1.40 -12.96
N GLN A 289 -0.20 0.81 -12.36
CA GLN A 289 -1.56 1.37 -12.33
C GLN A 289 -1.94 1.85 -10.94
N ASP A 290 -2.74 2.93 -10.87
CA ASP A 290 -3.23 3.51 -9.60
C ASP A 290 -4.55 2.91 -9.11
N LEU A 291 -5.23 2.12 -9.94
CA LEU A 291 -6.50 1.50 -9.59
C LEU A 291 -6.29 0.09 -9.03
N VAL A 292 -7.23 -0.34 -8.21
CA VAL A 292 -7.39 -1.74 -7.81
C VAL A 292 -8.35 -2.40 -8.79
N PHE A 293 -7.87 -3.41 -9.49
CA PHE A 293 -8.66 -4.17 -10.46
C PHE A 293 -9.34 -5.32 -9.75
N VAL A 294 -10.65 -5.46 -9.95
CA VAL A 294 -11.48 -6.45 -9.27
C VAL A 294 -12.23 -7.31 -10.29
N GLY A 295 -12.27 -8.60 -10.03
CA GLY A 295 -13.00 -9.56 -10.88
C GLY A 295 -13.18 -10.90 -10.19
N ARG A 296 -13.58 -11.92 -10.95
CA ARG A 296 -13.90 -13.25 -10.43
C ARG A 296 -14.93 -13.22 -9.30
N ILE A 297 -15.91 -12.28 -9.43
CA ILE A 297 -16.97 -12.08 -8.44
C ILE A 297 -17.99 -13.22 -8.62
N ARG A 298 -18.23 -13.97 -7.53
CA ARG A 298 -19.11 -15.13 -7.53
C ARG A 298 -19.66 -15.37 -6.12
N PRO A 299 -20.79 -16.10 -5.99
CA PRO A 299 -21.30 -16.50 -4.67
C PRO A 299 -20.28 -17.34 -3.91
N ASP A 300 -20.22 -17.17 -2.61
CA ASP A 300 -19.56 -18.12 -1.73
C ASP A 300 -20.46 -19.35 -1.55
N LEU A 301 -19.90 -20.53 -1.79
CA LEU A 301 -20.66 -21.78 -1.64
C LEU A 301 -20.82 -22.22 -0.17
N THR A 302 -20.11 -21.58 0.74
CA THR A 302 -20.11 -21.90 2.17
C THR A 302 -20.98 -20.96 3.01
N ASP A 303 -21.31 -19.77 2.50
CA ASP A 303 -22.18 -18.81 3.16
C ASP A 303 -23.14 -18.17 2.14
N PRO A 304 -24.48 -18.27 2.31
CA PRO A 304 -25.46 -17.72 1.38
C PRO A 304 -25.42 -16.19 1.30
N ASN A 305 -24.82 -15.51 2.26
CA ASN A 305 -24.59 -14.07 2.28
C ASN A 305 -23.14 -13.70 1.94
N GLY A 306 -22.35 -14.66 1.44
CA GLY A 306 -20.94 -14.50 1.09
C GLY A 306 -20.72 -14.26 -0.39
N LEU A 307 -19.70 -13.47 -0.71
CA LEU A 307 -19.15 -13.30 -2.04
C LEU A 307 -17.65 -13.61 -2.05
N CYS A 308 -17.20 -14.37 -3.04
CA CYS A 308 -15.79 -14.52 -3.34
C CYS A 308 -15.41 -13.57 -4.48
N LEU A 309 -14.25 -12.93 -4.35
CA LEU A 309 -13.68 -12.05 -5.37
C LEU A 309 -12.16 -12.22 -5.48
N TRP A 310 -11.62 -11.74 -6.58
CA TRP A 310 -10.20 -11.63 -6.82
C TRP A 310 -9.88 -10.17 -7.15
N CYS A 311 -8.82 -9.63 -6.55
CA CYS A 311 -8.36 -8.31 -6.93
C CYS A 311 -6.84 -8.27 -7.09
N CYS A 312 -6.38 -7.36 -7.95
CA CYS A 312 -4.98 -7.05 -8.14
C CYS A 312 -4.75 -5.55 -8.02
N GLY A 313 -3.62 -5.16 -7.43
CA GLY A 313 -3.23 -3.76 -7.33
C GLY A 313 -1.73 -3.62 -7.15
N ASP A 314 -1.20 -2.50 -7.66
CA ASP A 314 0.21 -2.20 -7.54
C ASP A 314 0.55 -1.76 -6.12
N GLN A 315 1.33 -2.58 -5.40
CA GLN A 315 1.68 -2.34 -4.01
C GLN A 315 2.63 -1.17 -3.81
N VAL A 316 3.35 -0.74 -4.85
CA VAL A 316 4.24 0.44 -4.79
C VAL A 316 3.47 1.71 -5.09
N ARG A 317 2.47 1.63 -6.00
CA ARG A 317 1.58 2.76 -6.36
C ARG A 317 0.40 2.85 -5.39
N LYS A 318 -0.77 2.30 -5.75
CA LYS A 318 -1.95 2.41 -4.88
C LYS A 318 -1.70 1.85 -3.47
N GLY A 319 -0.96 0.76 -3.36
CA GLY A 319 -0.61 0.16 -2.06
C GLY A 319 0.33 0.99 -1.19
N ALA A 320 0.96 2.05 -1.71
CA ALA A 320 1.92 2.87 -0.98
C ALA A 320 1.92 4.33 -1.46
N ALA A 321 2.70 4.64 -2.50
CA ALA A 321 3.02 6.01 -2.91
C ALA A 321 1.79 6.80 -3.37
N THR A 322 0.91 6.21 -4.18
CA THR A 322 -0.32 6.88 -4.65
C THR A 322 -1.25 7.18 -3.48
N ASN A 323 -1.48 6.22 -2.57
CA ASN A 323 -2.33 6.44 -1.40
C ASN A 323 -1.76 7.54 -0.50
N CYS A 324 -0.43 7.58 -0.32
CA CYS A 324 0.26 8.60 0.46
C CYS A 324 0.10 10.00 -0.16
N VAL A 325 0.27 10.14 -1.48
CA VAL A 325 0.07 11.41 -2.19
C VAL A 325 -1.41 11.82 -2.17
N GLN A 326 -2.35 10.89 -2.32
CA GLN A 326 -3.78 11.17 -2.19
C GLN A 326 -4.15 11.68 -0.77
N ILE A 327 -3.50 11.16 0.29
CA ILE A 327 -3.67 11.70 1.65
C ILE A 327 -3.17 13.16 1.70
N ALA A 328 -2.02 13.46 1.07
CA ALA A 328 -1.52 14.83 0.99
C ALA A 328 -2.46 15.75 0.19
N GLU A 329 -3.12 15.25 -0.87
CA GLU A 329 -4.16 15.99 -1.60
C GLU A 329 -5.35 16.33 -0.70
N LEU A 330 -5.80 15.40 0.15
CA LEU A 330 -6.87 15.67 1.12
C LEU A 330 -6.49 16.73 2.14
N LEU A 331 -5.22 16.76 2.58
CA LEU A 331 -4.72 17.81 3.49
C LEU A 331 -4.84 19.20 2.86
N ILE A 332 -4.40 19.37 1.62
CA ILE A 332 -4.43 20.67 0.96
C ILE A 332 -5.82 21.12 0.51
N GLN A 333 -6.76 20.20 0.32
CA GLN A 333 -8.16 20.52 0.03
C GLN A 333 -8.94 21.00 1.27
N ASN A 334 -8.46 20.65 2.45
CA ASN A 334 -9.08 21.00 3.73
C ASN A 334 -8.34 22.13 4.48
N ALA A 335 -7.27 22.70 3.89
CA ALA A 335 -6.43 23.75 4.48
C ALA A 335 -6.98 25.17 4.31
#